data_786d00ddebd5c2863483ce66048f6fd4
#
_entry.id   786d00ddebd5c2863483ce66048f6fd4
#
_cell.length_a   1.000
_cell.length_b   1.000
_cell.length_c   1.000
_cell.angle_alpha   90.00
_cell.angle_beta   90.00
_cell.angle_gamma   90.00
#
_symmetry.space_group_name_H-M   'P 1'
#
loop_
_entity.id
_entity.type
_entity.pdbx_description
1 polymer ?
#
loop_
_entity_poly.entity_id
_entity_poly.type
_entity_poly.pdbx_seq_one_letter_code
_entity_poly.pdbx_strand_id
1 'polypeptide(L)'
;SYIIKLLLSQYKTFLLLLKCAYTLFVVAIFWLTEALPLAVSALLPAFMFPLFGIMGSKQVASAYFKDFHLLLIGVICLATSIEKWNLHKRVALKMVMLVGTLLSYSRLMLGFMVSCAFLSMWLSNTSAAAMVMPIVEAVAQQIIRAEAEADELEMSCSNGSINPALELDGRHAAVVALPPSLGRKEHSNGIFKVMCLCVAYSATIGGLTTITGTSTNLIFTERYPGCQCINFGSWFILSIPIAVTILLLSWLWLQCIINRTKGKSKCQFRKIYNSFYFCYSYPETVTLVLFIVMTLLWFTRDPGFIPGWSSLFPKEIISRACQYVFKCWLGGYIYIFFFFLSLAVSGYIPLITWKEFQSCMPWEIAILVGGGFALADGCEVSKLSEWVASKLTPLGSLPLWLIILISCLIVTSVTEVASNPATITIFLPILSPLAEAIHVNPLFILIPATLCTSFAFLLPVANPANAIVFSYGHLTIMDMVKAGLGINIIGVAVVMLGIMTWIVPIFDLYTYPSWAPNIPSTNGTGL
;
A
#
# COMPACT_ATOMS: atom_id res chain seq x y z
N SER A 1 -49.28 -17.21 24.81
CA SER A 1 -48.80 -17.52 23.43
C SER A 1 -47.89 -16.44 22.82
N TYR A 2 -48.21 -15.12 22.96
CA TYR A 2 -47.43 -14.02 22.38
C TYR A 2 -46.06 -13.84 23.06
N ILE A 3 -46.01 -13.89 24.38
CA ILE A 3 -44.76 -13.75 25.17
C ILE A 3 -43.77 -14.87 24.86
N ILE A 4 -44.27 -16.12 24.71
CA ILE A 4 -43.41 -17.26 24.36
C ILE A 4 -42.81 -17.10 22.96
N LYS A 5 -43.61 -16.61 21.99
CA LYS A 5 -43.08 -16.31 20.64
C LYS A 5 -42.03 -15.20 20.66
N LEU A 6 -42.24 -14.17 21.49
CA LEU A 6 -41.29 -13.06 21.65
C LEU A 6 -39.97 -13.55 22.28
N LEU A 7 -40.04 -14.33 23.35
CA LEU A 7 -38.88 -14.93 24.02
C LEU A 7 -38.11 -15.88 23.09
N LEU A 8 -38.83 -16.71 22.34
CA LEU A 8 -38.21 -17.60 21.35
C LEU A 8 -37.51 -16.82 20.20
N SER A 9 -38.13 -15.72 19.76
CA SER A 9 -37.55 -14.82 18.76
C SER A 9 -36.25 -14.18 19.27
N GLN A 10 -36.25 -13.63 20.48
CA GLN A 10 -35.05 -13.04 21.11
C GLN A 10 -33.95 -14.07 21.33
N TYR A 11 -34.31 -15.26 21.81
CA TYR A 11 -33.37 -16.36 21.98
C TYR A 11 -32.71 -16.78 20.64
N LYS A 12 -33.52 -16.89 19.57
CA LYS A 12 -33.01 -17.21 18.23
C LYS A 12 -32.04 -16.14 17.69
N THR A 13 -32.38 -14.86 17.88
CA THR A 13 -31.50 -13.74 17.48
C THR A 13 -30.20 -13.75 18.26
N PHE A 14 -30.25 -13.97 19.57
CA PHE A 14 -29.06 -14.07 20.41
C PHE A 14 -28.17 -15.26 20.02
N LEU A 15 -28.75 -16.40 19.68
CA LEU A 15 -28.01 -17.56 19.22
C LEU A 15 -27.31 -17.32 17.87
N LEU A 16 -27.97 -16.63 16.93
CA LEU A 16 -27.38 -16.24 15.64
C LEU A 16 -26.20 -15.28 15.84
N LEU A 17 -26.35 -14.31 16.74
CA LEU A 17 -25.28 -13.37 17.10
C LEU A 17 -24.06 -14.11 17.65
N LEU A 18 -24.23 -15.04 18.58
CA LEU A 18 -23.13 -15.84 19.14
C LEU A 18 -22.43 -16.69 18.07
N LYS A 19 -23.18 -17.31 17.15
CA LYS A 19 -22.61 -18.09 16.05
C LYS A 19 -21.80 -17.22 15.09
N CYS A 20 -22.29 -16.03 14.77
CA CYS A 20 -21.57 -15.07 13.94
C CYS A 20 -20.32 -14.55 14.65
N ALA A 21 -20.42 -14.17 15.92
CA ALA A 21 -19.26 -13.75 16.72
C ALA A 21 -18.19 -14.85 16.81
N TYR A 22 -18.60 -16.11 16.99
CA TYR A 22 -17.69 -17.25 16.96
C TYR A 22 -16.97 -17.37 15.61
N THR A 23 -17.71 -17.31 14.49
CA THR A 23 -17.11 -17.39 13.16
C THR A 23 -16.12 -16.24 12.93
N LEU A 24 -16.50 -15.01 13.26
CA LEU A 24 -15.63 -13.83 13.15
C LEU A 24 -14.36 -14.01 13.98
N PHE A 25 -14.49 -14.48 15.22
CA PHE A 25 -13.36 -14.68 16.12
C PHE A 25 -12.39 -15.76 15.61
N VAL A 26 -12.91 -16.89 15.13
CA VAL A 26 -12.09 -17.97 14.55
C VAL A 26 -11.33 -17.50 13.31
N VAL A 27 -12.02 -16.83 12.39
CA VAL A 27 -11.39 -16.31 11.17
C VAL A 27 -10.34 -15.24 11.51
N ALA A 28 -10.65 -14.33 12.45
CA ALA A 28 -9.70 -13.30 12.89
C ALA A 28 -8.44 -13.90 13.52
N ILE A 29 -8.57 -14.94 14.34
CA ILE A 29 -7.41 -15.64 14.91
C ILE A 29 -6.57 -16.27 13.79
N PHE A 30 -7.18 -16.97 12.83
CA PHE A 30 -6.42 -17.57 11.73
C PHE A 30 -5.73 -16.54 10.85
N TRP A 31 -6.34 -15.37 10.63
CA TRP A 31 -5.70 -14.27 9.91
C TRP A 31 -4.56 -13.61 10.71
N LEU A 32 -4.71 -13.52 12.03
CA LEU A 32 -3.70 -12.91 12.89
C LEU A 32 -2.50 -13.84 13.13
N THR A 33 -2.75 -15.13 13.28
CA THR A 33 -1.71 -16.13 13.55
C THR A 33 -1.10 -16.73 12.29
N GLU A 34 -1.71 -16.49 11.11
CA GLU A 34 -1.34 -17.11 9.83
C GLU A 34 -1.23 -18.66 9.90
N ALA A 35 -1.97 -19.26 10.84
CA ALA A 35 -1.98 -20.72 11.04
C ALA A 35 -2.49 -21.49 9.80
N LEU A 36 -3.29 -20.83 8.97
CA LEU A 36 -3.73 -21.29 7.66
C LEU A 36 -3.47 -20.19 6.63
N PRO A 37 -3.25 -20.53 5.34
CA PRO A 37 -3.19 -19.53 4.29
C PRO A 37 -4.42 -18.60 4.34
N LEU A 38 -4.20 -17.29 4.16
CA LEU A 38 -5.25 -16.27 4.32
C LEU A 38 -6.50 -16.55 3.47
N ALA A 39 -6.29 -17.03 2.24
CA ALA A 39 -7.39 -17.40 1.35
C ALA A 39 -8.19 -18.60 1.86
N VAL A 40 -7.54 -19.59 2.48
CA VAL A 40 -8.22 -20.79 3.02
C VAL A 40 -9.08 -20.41 4.22
N SER A 41 -8.54 -19.64 5.16
CA SER A 41 -9.31 -19.15 6.31
C SER A 41 -10.43 -18.19 5.91
N ALA A 42 -10.24 -17.43 4.83
CA ALA A 42 -11.28 -16.59 4.24
C ALA A 42 -12.47 -17.38 3.66
N LEU A 43 -12.34 -18.65 3.36
CA LEU A 43 -13.45 -19.52 2.92
C LEU A 43 -14.30 -20.06 4.07
N LEU A 44 -13.87 -19.95 5.32
CA LEU A 44 -14.65 -20.42 6.48
C LEU A 44 -16.06 -19.83 6.55
N PRO A 45 -16.31 -18.53 6.33
CA PRO A 45 -17.66 -17.98 6.30
C PRO A 45 -18.56 -18.63 5.23
N ALA A 46 -18.01 -19.01 4.06
CA ALA A 46 -18.77 -19.68 3.01
C ALA A 46 -19.35 -21.01 3.46
N PHE A 47 -18.67 -21.72 4.36
CA PHE A 47 -19.11 -22.97 4.94
C PHE A 47 -19.93 -22.75 6.22
N MET A 48 -19.43 -21.94 7.14
CA MET A 48 -20.01 -21.80 8.48
C MET A 48 -21.34 -21.04 8.49
N PHE A 49 -21.51 -20.01 7.65
CA PHE A 49 -22.72 -19.20 7.66
C PHE A 49 -23.98 -19.96 7.21
N PRO A 50 -23.95 -20.74 6.12
CA PRO A 50 -25.07 -21.61 5.78
C PRO A 50 -25.32 -22.71 6.83
N LEU A 51 -24.26 -23.32 7.36
CA LEU A 51 -24.34 -24.36 8.38
C LEU A 51 -25.00 -23.86 9.67
N PHE A 52 -24.64 -22.65 10.10
CA PHE A 52 -25.20 -22.03 11.30
C PHE A 52 -26.56 -21.35 11.06
N GLY A 53 -27.01 -21.28 9.80
CA GLY A 53 -28.27 -20.63 9.42
C GLY A 53 -28.24 -19.10 9.55
N ILE A 54 -27.06 -18.47 9.46
CA ILE A 54 -26.88 -17.02 9.49
C ILE A 54 -27.29 -16.44 8.15
N MET A 55 -26.73 -16.99 7.05
CA MET A 55 -27.00 -16.56 5.67
C MET A 55 -27.20 -17.75 4.77
N GLY A 56 -28.05 -17.60 3.74
CA GLY A 56 -28.21 -18.64 2.71
C GLY A 56 -26.97 -18.74 1.80
N SER A 57 -26.70 -19.96 1.28
CA SER A 57 -25.51 -20.22 0.45
C SER A 57 -25.37 -19.28 -0.77
N LYS A 58 -26.48 -18.95 -1.45
CA LYS A 58 -26.47 -17.98 -2.55
C LYS A 58 -26.07 -16.58 -2.11
N GLN A 59 -26.52 -16.16 -0.94
CA GLN A 59 -26.23 -14.86 -0.37
C GLN A 59 -24.75 -14.75 0.00
N VAL A 60 -24.20 -15.79 0.64
CA VAL A 60 -22.77 -15.86 0.95
C VAL A 60 -21.94 -15.89 -0.34
N ALA A 61 -22.31 -16.71 -1.32
CA ALA A 61 -21.58 -16.79 -2.59
C ALA A 61 -21.54 -15.46 -3.34
N SER A 62 -22.63 -14.68 -3.34
CA SER A 62 -22.66 -13.35 -3.95
C SER A 62 -21.78 -12.34 -3.25
N ALA A 63 -21.49 -12.51 -1.95
CA ALA A 63 -20.56 -11.66 -1.22
C ALA A 63 -19.10 -11.89 -1.63
N TYR A 64 -18.75 -13.11 -2.11
CA TYR A 64 -17.39 -13.43 -2.53
C TYR A 64 -16.98 -12.86 -3.87
N PHE A 65 -17.92 -12.47 -4.73
CA PHE A 65 -17.60 -11.88 -6.03
C PHE A 65 -18.39 -10.59 -6.24
N LYS A 66 -17.79 -9.48 -5.81
CA LYS A 66 -18.30 -8.12 -5.99
C LYS A 66 -17.50 -7.38 -7.08
N ASP A 67 -17.90 -6.17 -7.39
CA ASP A 67 -17.31 -5.29 -8.42
C ASP A 67 -15.79 -5.05 -8.23
N PHE A 68 -15.33 -5.07 -6.99
CA PHE A 68 -13.92 -5.06 -6.61
C PHE A 68 -13.08 -6.05 -7.42
N HIS A 69 -13.55 -7.27 -7.63
CA HIS A 69 -12.79 -8.31 -8.33
C HIS A 69 -12.56 -7.97 -9.80
N LEU A 70 -13.53 -7.33 -10.43
CA LEU A 70 -13.38 -6.87 -11.82
C LEU A 70 -12.40 -5.70 -11.94
N LEU A 71 -12.42 -4.77 -10.97
CA LEU A 71 -11.43 -3.70 -10.90
C LEU A 71 -10.02 -4.28 -10.70
N LEU A 72 -9.87 -5.23 -9.78
CA LEU A 72 -8.60 -5.91 -9.51
C LEU A 72 -8.04 -6.58 -10.77
N ILE A 73 -8.86 -7.30 -11.51
CA ILE A 73 -8.48 -7.93 -12.79
C ILE A 73 -7.94 -6.88 -13.77
N GLY A 74 -8.65 -5.78 -13.97
CA GLY A 74 -8.22 -4.71 -14.89
C GLY A 74 -6.88 -4.09 -14.51
N VAL A 75 -6.69 -3.79 -13.22
CA VAL A 75 -5.43 -3.21 -12.69
C VAL A 75 -4.26 -4.18 -12.86
N ILE A 76 -4.46 -5.46 -12.58
CA ILE A 76 -3.39 -6.48 -12.71
C ILE A 76 -3.01 -6.70 -14.16
N CYS A 77 -3.96 -6.70 -15.10
CA CYS A 77 -3.66 -6.75 -16.55
C CYS A 77 -2.72 -5.61 -16.96
N LEU A 78 -3.00 -4.39 -16.52
CA LEU A 78 -2.16 -3.23 -16.81
C LEU A 78 -0.78 -3.36 -16.19
N ALA A 79 -0.72 -3.67 -14.88
CA ALA A 79 0.52 -3.81 -14.15
C ALA A 79 1.44 -4.86 -14.77
N THR A 80 0.89 -6.04 -15.09
CA THR A 80 1.64 -7.13 -15.75
C THR A 80 2.19 -6.73 -17.11
N SER A 81 1.44 -5.94 -17.91
CA SER A 81 1.93 -5.44 -19.19
C SER A 81 3.07 -4.42 -19.03
N ILE A 82 2.96 -3.49 -18.09
CA ILE A 82 4.02 -2.53 -17.75
C ILE A 82 5.30 -3.27 -17.32
N GLU A 83 5.14 -4.34 -16.56
CA GLU A 83 6.22 -5.18 -16.07
C GLU A 83 6.88 -5.99 -17.20
N LYS A 84 6.10 -6.67 -18.03
CA LYS A 84 6.57 -7.48 -19.14
C LYS A 84 7.43 -6.70 -20.12
N TRP A 85 7.02 -5.48 -20.48
CA TRP A 85 7.72 -4.63 -21.44
C TRP A 85 8.77 -3.70 -20.83
N ASN A 86 9.13 -3.90 -19.54
CA ASN A 86 10.16 -3.12 -18.83
C ASN A 86 9.94 -1.58 -18.85
N LEU A 87 8.73 -1.12 -19.13
CA LEU A 87 8.39 0.32 -19.14
C LEU A 87 8.68 0.95 -17.77
N HIS A 88 8.39 0.23 -16.69
CA HIS A 88 8.65 0.65 -15.31
C HIS A 88 10.13 0.98 -15.05
N LYS A 89 11.08 0.17 -15.57
CA LYS A 89 12.53 0.41 -15.41
C LYS A 89 12.95 1.72 -16.06
N ARG A 90 12.41 2.01 -17.25
CA ARG A 90 12.70 3.27 -17.96
C ARG A 90 12.14 4.48 -17.22
N VAL A 91 10.91 4.36 -16.70
CA VAL A 91 10.28 5.42 -15.90
C VAL A 91 11.08 5.67 -14.64
N ALA A 92 11.45 4.61 -13.89
CA ALA A 92 12.26 4.72 -12.69
C ALA A 92 13.60 5.43 -12.95
N LEU A 93 14.33 5.00 -13.98
CA LEU A 93 15.62 5.60 -14.35
C LEU A 93 15.47 7.08 -14.73
N LYS A 94 14.46 7.44 -15.52
CA LYS A 94 14.19 8.85 -15.86
C LYS A 94 13.88 9.70 -14.62
N MET A 95 13.09 9.18 -13.70
CA MET A 95 12.74 9.87 -12.46
C MET A 95 13.95 10.05 -11.54
N VAL A 96 14.77 9.00 -11.38
CA VAL A 96 16.04 9.08 -10.61
C VAL A 96 16.97 10.13 -11.23
N MET A 97 17.08 10.17 -12.56
CA MET A 97 17.91 11.17 -13.25
C MET A 97 17.38 12.60 -13.07
N LEU A 98 16.07 12.80 -13.12
CA LEU A 98 15.45 14.12 -12.99
C LEU A 98 15.71 14.75 -11.62
N VAL A 99 15.70 13.93 -10.56
CA VAL A 99 15.94 14.38 -9.18
C VAL A 99 17.41 14.29 -8.79
N GLY A 100 18.13 13.28 -9.33
CA GLY A 100 19.49 12.90 -8.88
C GLY A 100 20.66 13.55 -9.63
N THR A 101 20.43 14.46 -10.60
CA THR A 101 21.50 15.07 -11.42
C THR A 101 22.50 15.95 -10.65
N LEU A 102 22.33 16.16 -9.37
CA LEU A 102 23.19 17.00 -8.52
C LEU A 102 23.89 16.13 -7.46
N LEU A 103 25.16 15.92 -7.64
CA LEU A 103 26.34 15.60 -6.79
C LEU A 103 26.18 15.33 -5.26
N SER A 104 25.01 15.04 -4.72
CA SER A 104 24.81 14.78 -3.30
C SER A 104 24.07 13.46 -3.06
N TYR A 105 24.62 12.60 -2.22
CA TYR A 105 24.02 11.36 -1.77
C TYR A 105 22.55 11.52 -1.26
N SER A 106 22.31 12.60 -0.54
CA SER A 106 21.00 12.96 -0.02
C SER A 106 19.94 13.14 -1.11
N ARG A 107 20.32 13.75 -2.25
CA ARG A 107 19.41 13.95 -3.39
C ARG A 107 19.19 12.65 -4.17
N LEU A 108 20.21 11.80 -4.26
CA LEU A 108 20.09 10.49 -4.88
C LEU A 108 19.06 9.62 -4.12
N MET A 109 19.11 9.61 -2.79
CA MET A 109 18.11 8.94 -1.96
C MET A 109 16.71 9.47 -2.25
N LEU A 110 16.52 10.79 -2.28
CA LEU A 110 15.23 11.40 -2.61
C LEU A 110 14.76 10.99 -4.00
N GLY A 111 15.68 10.92 -4.99
CA GLY A 111 15.39 10.45 -6.34
C GLY A 111 14.86 9.01 -6.36
N PHE A 112 15.49 8.10 -5.63
CA PHE A 112 14.98 6.73 -5.50
C PHE A 112 13.66 6.65 -4.76
N MET A 113 13.49 7.42 -3.68
CA MET A 113 12.23 7.46 -2.94
C MET A 113 11.06 7.97 -3.80
N VAL A 114 11.26 9.07 -4.53
CA VAL A 114 10.24 9.64 -5.42
C VAL A 114 9.93 8.67 -6.56
N SER A 115 10.94 8.06 -7.17
CA SER A 115 10.74 7.09 -8.26
C SER A 115 9.98 5.85 -7.81
N CYS A 116 10.36 5.29 -6.66
CA CYS A 116 9.73 4.12 -6.11
C CYS A 116 8.28 4.42 -5.66
N ALA A 117 8.05 5.55 -5.01
CA ALA A 117 6.70 6.00 -4.64
C ALA A 117 5.82 6.22 -5.87
N PHE A 118 6.33 6.87 -6.92
CA PHE A 118 5.59 7.08 -8.16
C PHE A 118 5.21 5.76 -8.83
N LEU A 119 6.11 4.79 -8.91
CA LEU A 119 5.81 3.48 -9.47
C LEU A 119 4.77 2.75 -8.63
N SER A 120 4.89 2.80 -7.31
CA SER A 120 3.98 2.14 -6.38
C SER A 120 2.56 2.71 -6.36
N MET A 121 2.36 3.92 -6.88
CA MET A 121 1.00 4.46 -7.07
C MET A 121 0.19 3.64 -8.07
N TRP A 122 0.85 3.02 -9.04
CA TRP A 122 0.21 2.34 -10.18
C TRP A 122 0.44 0.84 -10.20
N LEU A 123 1.50 0.39 -9.53
CA LEU A 123 1.88 -1.01 -9.40
C LEU A 123 1.75 -1.43 -7.93
N SER A 124 1.85 -2.73 -7.65
CA SER A 124 1.90 -3.18 -6.26
C SER A 124 3.19 -2.70 -5.57
N ASN A 125 3.13 -2.46 -4.26
CA ASN A 125 4.31 -2.10 -3.44
C ASN A 125 5.45 -3.10 -3.63
N THR A 126 5.11 -4.38 -3.73
CA THR A 126 6.02 -5.49 -3.97
C THR A 126 6.74 -5.35 -5.31
N SER A 127 5.99 -5.17 -6.39
CA SER A 127 6.56 -5.00 -7.73
C SER A 127 7.42 -3.75 -7.81
N ALA A 128 6.99 -2.64 -7.25
CA ALA A 128 7.78 -1.40 -7.23
C ALA A 128 9.12 -1.59 -6.49
N ALA A 129 9.12 -2.23 -5.32
CA ALA A 129 10.34 -2.52 -4.57
C ALA A 129 11.27 -3.49 -5.33
N ALA A 130 10.73 -4.60 -5.85
CA ALA A 130 11.50 -5.59 -6.60
C ALA A 130 12.17 -5.02 -7.86
N MET A 131 11.55 -4.02 -8.49
CA MET A 131 12.08 -3.37 -9.70
C MET A 131 13.15 -2.34 -9.42
N VAL A 132 13.00 -1.59 -8.33
CA VAL A 132 13.94 -0.50 -7.98
C VAL A 132 15.18 -1.06 -7.28
N MET A 133 15.08 -2.15 -6.53
CA MET A 133 16.21 -2.73 -5.78
C MET A 133 17.42 -3.09 -6.63
N PRO A 134 17.32 -3.77 -7.79
CA PRO A 134 18.49 -4.05 -8.64
C PRO A 134 19.19 -2.79 -9.15
N ILE A 135 18.41 -1.70 -9.37
CA ILE A 135 18.97 -0.40 -9.79
C ILE A 135 19.75 0.21 -8.62
N VAL A 136 19.18 0.16 -7.42
CA VAL A 136 19.85 0.64 -6.19
C VAL A 136 21.14 -0.13 -5.95
N GLU A 137 21.12 -1.44 -6.10
CA GLU A 137 22.30 -2.28 -5.93
C GLU A 137 23.41 -1.93 -6.93
N ALA A 138 23.08 -1.81 -8.23
CA ALA A 138 24.03 -1.43 -9.27
C ALA A 138 24.65 -0.05 -9.00
N VAL A 139 23.84 0.90 -8.57
CA VAL A 139 24.29 2.26 -8.23
C VAL A 139 25.19 2.25 -6.99
N ALA A 140 24.81 1.53 -5.94
CA ALA A 140 25.58 1.44 -4.71
C ALA A 140 26.95 0.77 -4.97
N GLN A 141 26.99 -0.30 -5.76
CA GLN A 141 28.26 -0.94 -6.14
C GLN A 141 29.18 0.00 -6.94
N GLN A 142 28.63 0.86 -7.81
CA GLN A 142 29.39 1.85 -8.53
C GLN A 142 29.93 2.95 -7.61
N ILE A 143 29.18 3.38 -6.60
CA ILE A 143 29.66 4.32 -5.59
C ILE A 143 30.86 3.73 -4.85
N ILE A 144 30.75 2.48 -4.41
CA ILE A 144 31.80 1.77 -3.69
C ILE A 144 33.10 1.67 -4.54
N ARG A 145 32.95 1.34 -5.82
CA ARG A 145 34.09 1.28 -6.75
C ARG A 145 34.74 2.65 -6.97
N ALA A 146 33.93 3.68 -7.18
CA ALA A 146 34.42 5.05 -7.37
C ALA A 146 35.15 5.60 -6.12
N GLU A 147 34.68 5.23 -4.92
CA GLU A 147 35.35 5.56 -3.67
C GLU A 147 36.69 4.81 -3.54
N ALA A 148 36.75 3.53 -3.92
CA ALA A 148 37.97 2.75 -3.92
C ALA A 148 39.01 3.30 -4.92
N GLU A 149 38.59 3.65 -6.13
CA GLU A 149 39.49 4.26 -7.16
C GLU A 149 40.01 5.63 -6.73
N ALA A 150 39.19 6.45 -6.07
CA ALA A 150 39.61 7.76 -5.54
C ALA A 150 40.68 7.62 -4.45
N ASP A 151 40.54 6.62 -3.59
CA ASP A 151 41.50 6.33 -2.54
C ASP A 151 42.84 5.78 -3.06
N GLU A 152 42.81 4.95 -4.11
CA GLU A 152 44.03 4.49 -4.76
C GLU A 152 44.80 5.66 -5.41
N LEU A 153 44.07 6.62 -6.00
CA LEU A 153 44.65 7.84 -6.54
C LEU A 153 45.27 8.74 -5.46
N GLU A 154 44.59 8.91 -4.31
CA GLU A 154 45.13 9.68 -3.17
C GLU A 154 46.39 9.01 -2.58
N MET A 155 46.38 7.67 -2.43
CA MET A 155 47.56 6.93 -1.99
C MET A 155 48.72 7.03 -2.98
N SER A 156 48.47 6.99 -4.29
CA SER A 156 49.53 7.15 -5.30
C SER A 156 50.09 8.56 -5.36
N CYS A 157 49.26 9.59 -5.13
CA CYS A 157 49.69 10.98 -5.00
C CYS A 157 50.50 11.24 -3.72
N SER A 158 50.12 10.59 -2.61
CA SER A 158 50.83 10.70 -1.33
C SER A 158 52.21 10.02 -1.37
N ASN A 159 52.36 8.88 -2.09
CA ASN A 159 53.64 8.20 -2.27
C ASN A 159 54.55 8.88 -3.32
N GLY A 160 54.03 9.75 -4.19
CA GLY A 160 54.81 10.52 -5.17
C GLY A 160 55.58 11.73 -4.58
N SER A 161 55.43 12.03 -3.31
CA SER A 161 56.14 13.13 -2.61
C SER A 161 57.32 12.67 -1.76
N ILE A 162 57.86 11.47 -1.96
CA ILE A 162 59.10 11.03 -1.33
C ILE A 162 60.28 11.48 -2.21
N ASN A 163 61.04 12.47 -1.73
CA ASN A 163 62.24 13.01 -2.31
C ASN A 163 63.23 11.89 -2.76
N PRO A 164 63.75 11.93 -3.98
CA PRO A 164 64.76 10.94 -4.47
C PRO A 164 66.15 11.07 -3.82
N ALA A 165 66.31 11.79 -2.74
CA ALA A 165 67.63 12.09 -2.14
C ALA A 165 68.01 11.22 -0.91
N LEU A 166 67.22 10.15 -0.61
CA LEU A 166 67.56 9.25 0.50
C LEU A 166 67.54 7.77 0.09
N GLU A 167 68.24 7.47 -0.99
CA GLU A 167 68.48 6.09 -1.39
C GLU A 167 69.96 5.76 -1.06
N LEU A 168 70.23 5.52 0.23
CA LEU A 168 71.49 4.90 0.70
C LEU A 168 71.30 4.44 2.16
N ASP A 169 70.56 3.38 2.38
CA ASP A 169 70.91 2.33 3.33
C ASP A 169 70.00 1.11 3.21
N GLY A 170 70.60 -0.03 2.89
CA GLY A 170 69.91 -1.28 2.67
C GLY A 170 69.34 -1.88 3.98
N ARG A 171 68.08 -1.79 4.18
CA ARG A 171 67.29 -2.72 5.02
C ARG A 171 65.91 -2.92 4.40
N HIS A 172 65.63 -4.16 4.01
CA HIS A 172 64.30 -4.62 3.66
C HIS A 172 63.31 -4.30 4.76
N ALA A 173 62.62 -3.18 4.70
CA ALA A 173 61.38 -2.97 5.43
C ALA A 173 60.25 -3.63 4.62
N ALA A 174 59.79 -4.79 5.06
CA ALA A 174 58.57 -5.39 4.58
C ALA A 174 57.46 -4.36 4.74
N VAL A 175 56.95 -3.86 3.62
CA VAL A 175 55.74 -3.06 3.60
C VAL A 175 54.62 -3.99 4.03
N VAL A 176 54.27 -3.94 5.32
CA VAL A 176 53.05 -4.54 5.85
C VAL A 176 51.92 -3.75 5.23
N ALA A 177 51.31 -4.31 4.18
CA ALA A 177 50.07 -3.83 3.66
C ALA A 177 49.05 -3.87 4.81
N LEU A 178 48.73 -2.72 5.39
CA LEU A 178 47.63 -2.61 6.34
C LEU A 178 46.38 -3.13 5.64
N PRO A 179 45.61 -4.05 6.26
CA PRO A 179 44.34 -4.50 5.71
C PRO A 179 43.42 -3.28 5.53
N PRO A 180 42.61 -3.26 4.44
CA PRO A 180 41.70 -2.16 4.19
C PRO A 180 40.86 -1.91 5.45
N SER A 181 40.92 -0.69 5.96
CA SER A 181 40.42 -0.31 7.29
C SER A 181 39.02 -0.82 7.51
N LEU A 182 38.79 -1.55 8.60
CA LEU A 182 37.47 -2.09 9.02
C LEU A 182 36.36 -1.04 8.98
N GLY A 183 36.68 0.21 9.32
CA GLY A 183 35.73 1.34 9.32
C GLY A 183 35.19 1.71 7.94
N ARG A 184 35.85 1.35 6.84
CA ARG A 184 35.41 1.67 5.47
C ARG A 184 34.38 0.67 4.94
N LYS A 185 34.52 -0.61 5.25
CA LYS A 185 33.47 -1.62 4.98
C LYS A 185 32.17 -1.31 5.73
N GLU A 186 32.27 -0.79 6.95
CA GLU A 186 31.10 -0.38 7.72
C GLU A 186 30.38 0.83 7.11
N HIS A 187 31.13 1.80 6.57
CA HIS A 187 30.56 2.99 5.94
C HIS A 187 29.80 2.65 4.64
N SER A 188 30.41 1.89 3.77
CA SER A 188 29.81 1.41 2.53
C SER A 188 28.53 0.57 2.80
N ASN A 189 28.57 -0.31 3.79
CA ASN A 189 27.39 -1.06 4.23
C ASN A 189 26.30 -0.14 4.79
N GLY A 190 26.66 0.95 5.48
CA GLY A 190 25.70 1.93 6.02
C GLY A 190 24.90 2.63 4.94
N ILE A 191 25.55 3.03 3.85
CA ILE A 191 24.91 3.67 2.67
C ILE A 191 23.90 2.70 2.04
N PHE A 192 24.34 1.48 1.78
CA PHE A 192 23.48 0.46 1.16
C PHE A 192 22.23 0.16 2.01
N LYS A 193 22.41 0.00 3.31
CA LYS A 193 21.31 -0.20 4.26
C LYS A 193 20.23 0.86 4.14
N VAL A 194 20.62 2.12 4.11
CA VAL A 194 19.64 3.21 4.08
C VAL A 194 18.98 3.32 2.71
N MET A 195 19.70 3.07 1.61
CA MET A 195 19.10 3.02 0.26
C MET A 195 18.03 1.90 0.18
N CYS A 196 18.31 0.75 0.77
CA CYS A 196 17.34 -0.35 0.89
C CYS A 196 16.08 0.07 1.65
N LEU A 197 16.25 0.71 2.81
CA LEU A 197 15.13 1.24 3.60
C LEU A 197 14.33 2.32 2.85
N CYS A 198 15.01 3.18 2.08
CA CYS A 198 14.37 4.18 1.22
C CYS A 198 13.40 3.53 0.23
N VAL A 199 13.80 2.43 -0.41
CA VAL A 199 12.95 1.72 -1.38
C VAL A 199 11.75 1.07 -0.69
N ALA A 200 11.95 0.33 0.40
CA ALA A 200 10.88 -0.36 1.12
C ALA A 200 9.80 0.61 1.59
N TYR A 201 10.21 1.69 2.24
CA TYR A 201 9.28 2.65 2.81
C TYR A 201 8.59 3.52 1.76
N SER A 202 9.31 3.97 0.74
CA SER A 202 8.72 4.76 -0.34
C SER A 202 7.75 3.97 -1.21
N ALA A 203 7.98 2.66 -1.41
CA ALA A 203 7.01 1.77 -2.06
C ALA A 203 5.68 1.77 -1.31
N THR A 204 5.71 1.58 0.00
CA THR A 204 4.51 1.57 0.84
C THR A 204 3.81 2.92 0.87
N ILE A 205 4.57 4.01 1.04
CA ILE A 205 4.03 5.38 1.07
C ILE A 205 3.39 5.74 -0.28
N GLY A 206 4.02 5.35 -1.40
CA GLY A 206 3.48 5.58 -2.74
C GLY A 206 2.14 4.89 -2.98
N GLY A 207 1.99 3.65 -2.52
CA GLY A 207 0.75 2.89 -2.65
C GLY A 207 -0.46 3.51 -1.95
N LEU A 208 -0.27 4.38 -0.95
CA LEU A 208 -1.37 5.10 -0.28
C LEU A 208 -2.10 6.08 -1.20
N THR A 209 -1.41 6.60 -2.23
CA THR A 209 -1.88 7.75 -3.01
C THR A 209 -3.04 7.45 -3.93
N THR A 210 -3.19 6.22 -4.38
CA THR A 210 -4.27 5.80 -5.28
C THR A 210 -5.11 4.68 -4.68
N ILE A 211 -6.35 4.58 -5.12
CA ILE A 211 -7.22 3.47 -4.70
C ILE A 211 -6.62 2.12 -5.13
N THR A 212 -6.00 2.08 -6.30
CA THR A 212 -5.43 0.86 -6.89
C THR A 212 -4.03 0.53 -6.42
N GLY A 213 -3.33 1.45 -5.74
CA GLY A 213 -1.94 1.29 -5.31
C GLY A 213 -1.77 0.24 -4.20
N THR A 214 -2.79 0.04 -3.38
CA THR A 214 -2.78 -0.99 -2.34
C THR A 214 -4.15 -1.63 -2.16
N SER A 215 -4.18 -2.92 -1.84
CA SER A 215 -5.40 -3.67 -1.58
C SER A 215 -6.20 -3.12 -0.39
N THR A 216 -5.57 -2.49 0.57
CA THR A 216 -6.25 -1.86 1.73
C THR A 216 -7.20 -0.76 1.31
N ASN A 217 -6.78 0.10 0.39
CA ASN A 217 -7.61 1.18 -0.14
C ASN A 217 -8.81 0.62 -0.92
N LEU A 218 -8.58 -0.42 -1.72
CA LEU A 218 -9.63 -1.10 -2.48
C LEU A 218 -10.67 -1.75 -1.56
N ILE A 219 -10.25 -2.42 -0.49
CA ILE A 219 -11.15 -3.05 0.50
C ILE A 219 -12.02 -1.99 1.17
N PHE A 220 -11.41 -0.86 1.54
CA PHE A 220 -12.12 0.24 2.17
C PHE A 220 -13.20 0.85 1.25
N THR A 221 -12.89 1.10 -0.02
CA THR A 221 -13.83 1.74 -0.96
C THR A 221 -15.09 0.92 -1.21
N GLU A 222 -15.01 -0.40 -1.06
CA GLU A 222 -16.16 -1.31 -1.24
C GLU A 222 -17.03 -1.44 0.01
N ARG A 223 -16.61 -0.90 1.15
CA ARG A 223 -17.40 -1.01 2.40
C ARG A 223 -18.72 -0.25 2.34
N TYR A 224 -18.72 0.93 1.70
CA TYR A 224 -19.89 1.78 1.58
C TYR A 224 -20.20 2.09 0.10
N PRO A 225 -20.80 1.17 -0.65
CA PRO A 225 -21.12 1.39 -2.06
C PRO A 225 -22.14 2.51 -2.29
N GLY A 226 -22.88 2.90 -1.25
CA GLY A 226 -23.80 4.04 -1.27
C GLY A 226 -23.12 5.42 -1.16
N CYS A 227 -21.87 5.47 -0.69
CA CYS A 227 -21.12 6.71 -0.61
C CYS A 227 -20.53 7.07 -1.99
N GLN A 228 -21.17 8.01 -2.68
CA GLN A 228 -20.65 8.57 -3.93
C GLN A 228 -19.50 9.56 -3.72
N CYS A 229 -19.14 9.87 -2.46
CA CYS A 229 -18.11 10.81 -2.09
C CYS A 229 -16.69 10.27 -2.31
N ILE A 230 -16.49 8.93 -2.26
CA ILE A 230 -15.19 8.31 -2.46
C ILE A 230 -15.07 7.88 -3.92
N ASN A 231 -14.34 8.65 -4.69
CA ASN A 231 -13.96 8.34 -6.06
C ASN A 231 -12.44 8.41 -6.21
N PHE A 232 -11.92 8.05 -7.39
CA PHE A 232 -10.47 8.04 -7.63
C PHE A 232 -9.85 9.41 -7.42
N GLY A 233 -10.51 10.48 -7.88
CA GLY A 233 -10.04 11.85 -7.74
C GLY A 233 -10.05 12.35 -6.29
N SER A 234 -11.14 12.11 -5.55
CA SER A 234 -11.25 12.54 -4.15
C SER A 234 -10.25 11.82 -3.26
N TRP A 235 -10.04 10.51 -3.49
CA TRP A 235 -9.01 9.75 -2.78
C TRP A 235 -7.60 10.29 -3.08
N PHE A 236 -7.31 10.59 -4.34
CA PHE A 236 -6.02 11.11 -4.76
C PHE A 236 -5.74 12.49 -4.13
N ILE A 237 -6.72 13.40 -4.14
CA ILE A 237 -6.60 14.74 -3.53
C ILE A 237 -6.39 14.63 -2.02
N LEU A 238 -7.06 13.69 -1.34
CA LEU A 238 -6.89 13.43 0.08
C LEU A 238 -5.49 12.90 0.41
N SER A 239 -5.02 11.91 -0.35
CA SER A 239 -3.86 11.09 0.02
C SER A 239 -2.52 11.65 -0.46
N ILE A 240 -2.47 12.42 -1.56
CA ILE A 240 -1.22 13.03 -2.06
C ILE A 240 -0.54 13.92 -1.03
N PRO A 241 -1.21 14.88 -0.37
CA PRO A 241 -0.55 15.71 0.64
C PRO A 241 0.01 14.87 1.80
N ILE A 242 -0.73 13.83 2.22
CA ILE A 242 -0.28 12.90 3.26
C ILE A 242 0.98 12.17 2.81
N ALA A 243 0.94 11.54 1.64
CA ALA A 243 2.04 10.74 1.12
C ALA A 243 3.30 11.58 0.88
N VAL A 244 3.17 12.77 0.29
CA VAL A 244 4.30 13.69 0.07
C VAL A 244 4.90 14.13 1.39
N THR A 245 4.08 14.49 2.38
CA THR A 245 4.56 14.90 3.70
C THR A 245 5.28 13.76 4.41
N ILE A 246 4.69 12.55 4.43
CA ILE A 246 5.34 11.37 5.03
C ILE A 246 6.65 11.06 4.28
N LEU A 247 6.67 11.11 2.94
CA LEU A 247 7.87 10.83 2.13
C LEU A 247 9.01 11.79 2.47
N LEU A 248 8.72 13.10 2.55
CA LEU A 248 9.73 14.12 2.88
C LEU A 248 10.24 13.98 4.32
N LEU A 249 9.34 13.77 5.29
CA LEU A 249 9.73 13.57 6.68
C LEU A 249 10.50 12.25 6.86
N SER A 250 10.13 11.18 6.16
CA SER A 250 10.87 9.91 6.15
C SER A 250 12.26 10.08 5.55
N TRP A 251 12.38 10.85 4.47
CA TRP A 251 13.69 11.19 3.89
C TRP A 251 14.58 11.94 4.88
N LEU A 252 14.04 12.96 5.58
CA LEU A 252 14.78 13.66 6.63
C LEU A 252 15.16 12.74 7.78
N TRP A 253 14.26 11.87 8.23
CA TRP A 253 14.49 10.88 9.28
C TRP A 253 15.62 9.92 8.92
N LEU A 254 15.59 9.35 7.72
CA LEU A 254 16.64 8.46 7.24
C LEU A 254 17.99 9.16 7.10
N GLN A 255 18.01 10.45 6.73
CA GLN A 255 19.24 11.25 6.73
C GLN A 255 19.79 11.46 8.15
N CYS A 256 18.95 11.68 9.14
CA CYS A 256 19.40 11.79 10.53
C CYS A 256 20.05 10.48 11.00
N ILE A 257 19.55 9.33 10.58
CA ILE A 257 20.15 8.02 10.86
C ILE A 257 21.55 7.91 10.22
N ILE A 258 21.68 8.30 8.94
CA ILE A 258 22.99 8.28 8.24
C ILE A 258 23.99 9.25 8.85
N ASN A 259 23.57 10.48 9.17
CA ASN A 259 24.49 11.48 9.72
C ASN A 259 25.06 11.09 11.08
N ARG A 260 24.42 10.16 11.79
CA ARG A 260 24.99 9.54 13.01
C ARG A 260 26.12 8.55 12.68
N THR A 261 26.16 8.00 11.46
CA THR A 261 27.21 7.06 11.00
C THR A 261 28.35 7.74 10.22
N LYS A 262 28.41 9.04 10.18
CA LYS A 262 29.27 10.02 9.51
C LYS A 262 30.40 9.52 8.59
N GLY A 263 30.29 9.94 7.31
CA GLY A 263 31.39 10.13 6.36
C GLY A 263 30.96 11.09 5.25
N LYS A 264 31.67 12.18 5.06
CA LYS A 264 31.43 13.13 3.96
C LYS A 264 32.07 12.58 2.70
N SER A 265 31.31 11.98 1.81
CA SER A 265 31.77 11.56 0.48
C SER A 265 31.10 12.42 -0.59
N LYS A 266 31.93 13.03 -1.46
CA LYS A 266 31.48 13.73 -2.68
C LYS A 266 31.59 12.75 -3.83
N CYS A 267 30.50 12.23 -4.33
CA CYS A 267 30.49 11.27 -5.42
C CYS A 267 30.17 11.93 -6.76
N GLN A 268 30.92 11.58 -7.81
CA GLN A 268 30.79 12.15 -9.16
C GLN A 268 30.04 11.17 -10.10
N PHE A 269 28.79 11.40 -10.36
CA PHE A 269 27.81 10.49 -11.00
C PHE A 269 27.77 10.56 -12.54
N ARG A 270 28.75 11.17 -13.20
CA ARG A 270 28.66 11.56 -14.63
C ARG A 270 28.71 10.42 -15.66
N LYS A 271 29.13 9.19 -15.30
CA LYS A 271 29.42 8.10 -16.29
C LYS A 271 28.29 7.13 -16.60
N ILE A 272 27.19 7.09 -15.80
CA ILE A 272 26.11 6.11 -15.97
C ILE A 272 25.16 6.46 -17.13
N TYR A 273 25.24 7.68 -17.62
CA TYR A 273 24.24 8.31 -18.50
C TYR A 273 24.19 7.75 -19.94
N ASN A 274 25.27 7.25 -20.48
CA ASN A 274 25.39 6.99 -21.92
C ASN A 274 24.89 5.62 -22.41
N SER A 275 24.46 4.72 -21.52
CA SER A 275 24.11 3.35 -21.91
C SER A 275 22.63 3.07 -22.13
N PHE A 276 21.72 4.00 -21.84
CA PHE A 276 20.28 3.73 -21.82
C PHE A 276 19.42 4.53 -22.82
N TYR A 277 20.03 5.24 -23.77
CA TYR A 277 19.29 5.90 -24.84
C TYR A 277 18.96 4.89 -25.95
N PHE A 278 17.96 4.02 -25.74
CA PHE A 278 17.33 3.26 -26.81
C PHE A 278 15.93 3.82 -27.11
N CYS A 279 15.56 3.85 -28.38
CA CYS A 279 14.20 4.18 -28.83
C CYS A 279 13.18 3.27 -28.14
N TYR A 280 11.98 3.81 -27.87
CA TYR A 280 10.88 2.99 -27.37
C TYR A 280 10.54 1.91 -28.38
N SER A 281 10.39 0.67 -27.94
CA SER A 281 9.84 -0.39 -28.77
C SER A 281 8.34 -0.18 -28.97
N TYR A 282 7.77 -0.72 -30.06
CA TYR A 282 6.34 -0.59 -30.34
C TYR A 282 5.46 -1.05 -29.16
N PRO A 283 5.67 -2.22 -28.52
CA PRO A 283 4.89 -2.66 -27.38
C PRO A 283 5.01 -1.74 -26.15
N GLU A 284 6.20 -1.18 -25.91
CA GLU A 284 6.42 -0.20 -24.83
C GLU A 284 5.59 1.07 -25.05
N THR A 285 5.58 1.57 -26.30
CA THR A 285 4.81 2.77 -26.66
C THR A 285 3.31 2.52 -26.51
N VAL A 286 2.80 1.38 -27.00
CA VAL A 286 1.39 1.00 -26.86
C VAL A 286 1.01 0.87 -25.39
N THR A 287 1.81 0.19 -24.57
CA THR A 287 1.56 0.05 -23.14
C THR A 287 1.54 1.41 -22.43
N LEU A 288 2.45 2.31 -22.78
CA LEU A 288 2.50 3.67 -22.22
C LEU A 288 1.24 4.48 -22.60
N VAL A 289 0.82 4.43 -23.86
CA VAL A 289 -0.40 5.12 -24.32
C VAL A 289 -1.63 4.59 -23.61
N LEU A 290 -1.77 3.26 -23.51
CA LEU A 290 -2.88 2.61 -22.79
C LEU A 290 -2.89 3.00 -21.30
N PHE A 291 -1.73 3.05 -20.66
CA PHE A 291 -1.59 3.50 -19.29
C PHE A 291 -2.07 4.95 -19.09
N ILE A 292 -1.65 5.86 -19.98
CA ILE A 292 -2.06 7.27 -19.91
C ILE A 292 -3.57 7.40 -20.14
N VAL A 293 -4.12 6.73 -21.17
CA VAL A 293 -5.56 6.75 -21.46
C VAL A 293 -6.38 6.23 -20.28
N MET A 294 -5.97 5.11 -19.70
CA MET A 294 -6.68 4.51 -18.57
C MET A 294 -6.64 5.41 -17.34
N THR A 295 -5.50 6.02 -17.06
CA THR A 295 -5.33 6.99 -15.98
C THR A 295 -6.26 8.20 -16.18
N LEU A 296 -6.28 8.77 -17.37
CA LEU A 296 -7.17 9.88 -17.71
C LEU A 296 -8.66 9.50 -17.54
N LEU A 297 -9.05 8.31 -17.98
CA LEU A 297 -10.42 7.81 -17.80
C LEU A 297 -10.80 7.66 -16.33
N TRP A 298 -9.88 7.24 -15.45
CA TRP A 298 -10.15 7.15 -14.01
C TRP A 298 -10.37 8.53 -13.39
N PHE A 299 -9.53 9.52 -13.72
CA PHE A 299 -9.67 10.88 -13.19
C PHE A 299 -10.88 11.63 -13.73
N THR A 300 -11.22 11.43 -15.01
CA THR A 300 -12.33 12.13 -15.68
C THR A 300 -13.67 11.43 -15.51
N ARG A 301 -13.71 10.27 -14.89
CA ARG A 301 -14.92 9.50 -14.65
C ARG A 301 -15.95 10.27 -13.83
N ASP A 302 -15.51 10.80 -12.70
CA ASP A 302 -16.32 11.58 -11.76
C ASP A 302 -15.41 12.51 -10.96
N PRO A 303 -15.03 13.66 -11.51
CA PRO A 303 -14.09 14.58 -10.87
C PRO A 303 -14.71 15.38 -9.71
N GLY A 304 -16.03 15.31 -9.50
CA GLY A 304 -16.73 15.95 -8.39
C GLY A 304 -17.07 17.44 -8.61
N PHE A 305 -16.30 18.16 -9.41
CA PHE A 305 -16.52 19.59 -9.71
C PHE A 305 -17.10 19.85 -11.12
N ILE A 306 -17.03 18.87 -12.00
CA ILE A 306 -17.65 18.86 -13.35
C ILE A 306 -18.32 17.51 -13.54
N PRO A 307 -19.48 17.43 -14.22
CA PRO A 307 -20.06 16.13 -14.57
C PRO A 307 -19.07 15.34 -15.43
N GLY A 308 -18.60 14.21 -14.89
CA GLY A 308 -17.69 13.32 -15.59
C GLY A 308 -18.40 12.49 -16.66
N TRP A 309 -17.64 11.70 -17.45
CA TRP A 309 -18.21 10.83 -18.47
C TRP A 309 -19.18 9.77 -17.91
N SER A 310 -19.15 9.48 -16.61
CA SER A 310 -20.12 8.61 -15.95
C SER A 310 -21.57 9.14 -16.06
N SER A 311 -21.75 10.45 -16.21
CA SER A 311 -23.06 11.09 -16.36
C SER A 311 -23.68 10.90 -17.74
N LEU A 312 -22.90 10.50 -18.75
CA LEU A 312 -23.37 10.23 -20.11
C LEU A 312 -24.23 8.97 -20.21
N PHE A 313 -24.21 8.12 -19.18
CA PHE A 313 -24.97 6.86 -19.17
C PHE A 313 -26.22 7.00 -18.31
N PRO A 314 -27.43 6.65 -18.86
CA PRO A 314 -28.70 6.76 -18.12
C PRO A 314 -28.70 5.89 -16.87
N LYS A 315 -29.14 6.46 -15.76
CA LYS A 315 -29.22 5.75 -14.45
C LYS A 315 -30.20 4.58 -14.47
N GLU A 316 -31.17 4.56 -15.39
CA GLU A 316 -32.25 3.56 -15.44
C GLU A 316 -31.87 2.26 -16.17
N ILE A 317 -30.92 2.29 -17.11
CA ILE A 317 -30.52 1.12 -17.90
C ILE A 317 -29.54 0.24 -17.12
N ILE A 318 -28.90 0.78 -16.10
CA ILE A 318 -27.85 0.10 -15.38
C ILE A 318 -28.38 -0.24 -14.00
N SER A 319 -28.82 -1.51 -13.81
CA SER A 319 -29.06 -2.05 -12.46
C SER A 319 -27.82 -1.74 -11.59
N ARG A 320 -27.98 -1.60 -10.28
CA ARG A 320 -26.89 -1.21 -9.37
C ARG A 320 -25.61 -2.01 -9.63
N ALA A 321 -25.73 -3.30 -9.94
CA ALA A 321 -24.60 -4.16 -10.33
C ALA A 321 -23.93 -3.73 -11.64
N CYS A 322 -24.71 -3.45 -12.71
CA CYS A 322 -24.16 -2.96 -13.99
C CYS A 322 -23.52 -1.57 -13.88
N GLN A 323 -24.04 -0.70 -13.02
CA GLN A 323 -23.49 0.65 -12.84
C GLN A 323 -22.05 0.61 -12.28
N TYR A 324 -21.78 -0.30 -11.36
CA TYR A 324 -20.42 -0.51 -10.83
C TYR A 324 -19.54 -1.29 -11.81
N VAL A 325 -20.06 -2.36 -12.42
CA VAL A 325 -19.37 -3.16 -13.44
C VAL A 325 -18.94 -2.27 -14.61
N PHE A 326 -19.84 -1.45 -15.15
CA PHE A 326 -19.53 -0.55 -16.26
C PHE A 326 -18.58 0.58 -15.82
N LYS A 327 -18.72 1.07 -14.60
CA LYS A 327 -17.85 2.08 -14.01
C LYS A 327 -16.40 1.61 -13.81
N CYS A 328 -16.19 0.37 -13.36
CA CYS A 328 -14.87 -0.22 -13.21
C CYS A 328 -14.35 -0.86 -14.51
N TRP A 329 -15.25 -1.35 -15.34
CA TRP A 329 -14.97 -2.22 -16.47
C TRP A 329 -14.56 -1.48 -17.75
N LEU A 330 -15.03 -0.24 -17.97
CA LEU A 330 -14.66 0.49 -19.18
C LEU A 330 -13.14 0.69 -19.29
N GLY A 331 -12.46 0.95 -18.15
CA GLY A 331 -10.99 0.96 -18.10
C GLY A 331 -10.37 -0.40 -18.42
N GLY A 332 -10.90 -1.48 -17.84
CA GLY A 332 -10.44 -2.85 -18.10
C GLY A 332 -10.81 -3.36 -19.51
N TYR A 333 -12.02 -3.05 -19.99
CA TYR A 333 -12.46 -3.44 -21.35
C TYR A 333 -11.72 -2.71 -22.46
N ILE A 334 -11.46 -1.43 -22.30
CA ILE A 334 -10.62 -0.68 -23.24
C ILE A 334 -9.25 -1.35 -23.31
N TYR A 335 -8.70 -1.77 -22.16
CA TYR A 335 -7.43 -2.48 -22.13
C TYR A 335 -7.51 -3.85 -22.83
N ILE A 336 -8.56 -4.64 -22.55
CA ILE A 336 -8.80 -5.95 -23.20
C ILE A 336 -9.10 -5.76 -24.69
N PHE A 337 -9.88 -4.75 -25.07
CA PHE A 337 -10.18 -4.44 -26.47
C PHE A 337 -8.93 -4.02 -27.24
N PHE A 338 -8.12 -3.12 -26.69
CA PHE A 338 -6.83 -2.74 -27.27
C PHE A 338 -5.80 -3.86 -27.23
N PHE A 339 -5.90 -4.78 -26.26
CA PHE A 339 -5.13 -6.02 -26.22
C PHE A 339 -5.40 -6.87 -27.48
N PHE A 340 -6.67 -7.10 -27.82
CA PHE A 340 -7.04 -7.82 -29.04
C PHE A 340 -6.70 -7.03 -30.32
N LEU A 341 -6.84 -5.71 -30.32
CA LEU A 341 -6.48 -4.86 -31.45
C LEU A 341 -4.96 -4.87 -31.70
N SER A 342 -4.16 -4.84 -30.66
CA SER A 342 -2.69 -4.97 -30.75
C SER A 342 -2.25 -6.32 -31.31
N LEU A 343 -2.99 -7.39 -31.03
CA LEU A 343 -2.80 -8.71 -31.64
C LEU A 343 -2.99 -8.69 -33.19
N ALA A 344 -3.93 -7.88 -33.68
CA ALA A 344 -4.24 -7.78 -35.09
C ALA A 344 -3.23 -6.93 -35.88
N VAL A 345 -2.60 -5.95 -35.24
CA VAL A 345 -1.73 -4.96 -35.91
C VAL A 345 -0.24 -5.31 -35.85
N SER A 346 0.21 -6.04 -34.82
CA SER A 346 1.64 -6.21 -34.48
C SER A 346 2.23 -7.61 -34.80
N GLY A 347 1.48 -8.48 -35.45
CA GLY A 347 1.95 -9.82 -35.84
C GLY A 347 2.66 -10.61 -34.75
N TYR A 348 1.95 -11.42 -33.99
CA TYR A 348 2.40 -12.57 -33.19
C TYR A 348 2.82 -12.41 -31.72
N ILE A 349 3.09 -11.24 -31.18
CA ILE A 349 3.45 -11.14 -29.75
C ILE A 349 2.38 -10.36 -28.97
N PRO A 350 1.54 -11.02 -28.15
CA PRO A 350 0.52 -10.33 -27.36
C PRO A 350 1.16 -9.50 -26.24
N LEU A 351 0.56 -8.35 -25.90
CA LEU A 351 1.00 -7.51 -24.80
C LEU A 351 1.08 -8.30 -23.48
N ILE A 352 0.12 -9.19 -23.27
CA ILE A 352 0.06 -10.12 -22.14
C ILE A 352 -0.60 -11.42 -22.59
N THR A 353 -0.13 -12.56 -22.10
CA THR A 353 -0.79 -13.86 -22.28
C THR A 353 -1.66 -14.19 -21.06
N TRP A 354 -2.65 -15.07 -21.26
CA TRP A 354 -3.49 -15.54 -20.16
C TRP A 354 -2.68 -16.20 -19.02
N LYS A 355 -1.63 -16.93 -19.36
CA LYS A 355 -0.75 -17.56 -18.39
C LYS A 355 0.03 -16.54 -17.55
N GLU A 356 0.55 -15.50 -18.19
CA GLU A 356 1.24 -14.40 -17.52
C GLU A 356 0.28 -13.67 -16.57
N PHE A 357 -0.94 -13.37 -17.01
CA PHE A 357 -1.98 -12.79 -16.16
C PHE A 357 -2.28 -13.67 -14.94
N GLN A 358 -2.52 -14.98 -15.15
CA GLN A 358 -2.84 -15.91 -14.06
C GLN A 358 -1.71 -16.00 -13.02
N SER A 359 -0.45 -15.95 -13.44
CA SER A 359 0.71 -16.00 -12.54
C SER A 359 0.88 -14.74 -11.71
N CYS A 360 0.46 -13.59 -12.24
CA CYS A 360 0.55 -12.30 -11.54
C CYS A 360 -0.70 -11.95 -10.73
N MET A 361 -1.82 -12.65 -10.97
CA MET A 361 -3.09 -12.38 -10.28
C MET A 361 -2.99 -12.79 -8.81
N PRO A 362 -3.19 -11.88 -7.85
CA PRO A 362 -3.14 -12.18 -6.42
C PRO A 362 -4.46 -12.83 -5.96
N TRP A 363 -4.66 -14.11 -6.31
CA TRP A 363 -5.86 -14.88 -5.98
C TRP A 363 -6.14 -14.94 -4.48
N GLU A 364 -5.09 -14.96 -3.66
CA GLU A 364 -5.22 -14.90 -2.21
C GLU A 364 -5.95 -13.65 -1.74
N ILE A 365 -5.59 -12.49 -2.29
CA ILE A 365 -6.23 -11.22 -1.94
C ILE A 365 -7.69 -11.20 -2.42
N ALA A 366 -7.96 -11.71 -3.62
CA ALA A 366 -9.32 -11.77 -4.14
C ALA A 366 -10.24 -12.58 -3.23
N ILE A 367 -9.82 -13.78 -2.81
CA ILE A 367 -10.59 -14.64 -1.91
C ILE A 367 -10.68 -14.04 -0.49
N LEU A 368 -9.59 -13.49 0.02
CA LEU A 368 -9.54 -12.84 1.34
C LEU A 368 -10.59 -11.72 1.45
N VAL A 369 -10.63 -10.85 0.45
CA VAL A 369 -11.57 -9.73 0.40
C VAL A 369 -13.01 -10.23 0.29
N GLY A 370 -13.26 -11.24 -0.53
CA GLY A 370 -14.57 -11.88 -0.62
C GLY A 370 -15.04 -12.46 0.72
N GLY A 371 -14.16 -13.15 1.45
CA GLY A 371 -14.44 -13.63 2.81
C GLY A 371 -14.73 -12.51 3.80
N GLY A 372 -14.00 -11.39 3.69
CA GLY A 372 -14.24 -10.19 4.49
C GLY A 372 -15.61 -9.56 4.24
N PHE A 373 -16.05 -9.49 2.99
CA PHE A 373 -17.41 -9.02 2.66
C PHE A 373 -18.48 -9.97 3.21
N ALA A 374 -18.27 -11.28 3.08
CA ALA A 374 -19.19 -12.26 3.64
C ALA A 374 -19.30 -12.11 5.18
N LEU A 375 -18.17 -11.91 5.88
CA LEU A 375 -18.17 -11.64 7.33
C LEU A 375 -18.92 -10.36 7.67
N ALA A 376 -18.70 -9.29 6.94
CA ALA A 376 -19.38 -8.01 7.16
C ALA A 376 -20.91 -8.14 6.98
N ASP A 377 -21.33 -8.76 5.87
CA ASP A 377 -22.75 -9.02 5.57
C ASP A 377 -23.37 -9.95 6.66
N GLY A 378 -22.61 -10.95 7.13
CA GLY A 378 -23.03 -11.85 8.21
C GLY A 378 -23.20 -11.14 9.56
N CYS A 379 -22.32 -10.19 9.89
CA CYS A 379 -22.41 -9.36 11.09
C CYS A 379 -23.67 -8.47 11.06
N GLU A 380 -24.02 -7.95 9.89
CA GLU A 380 -25.23 -7.14 9.71
C GLU A 380 -26.49 -7.98 9.85
N VAL A 381 -26.58 -9.12 9.14
CA VAL A 381 -27.75 -10.02 9.20
C VAL A 381 -27.96 -10.60 10.59
N SER A 382 -26.89 -10.93 11.32
CA SER A 382 -26.98 -11.48 12.69
C SER A 382 -27.22 -10.42 13.77
N LYS A 383 -27.21 -9.11 13.40
CA LYS A 383 -27.27 -7.96 14.32
C LYS A 383 -26.08 -7.89 15.29
N LEU A 384 -24.97 -8.56 14.95
CA LEU A 384 -23.74 -8.48 15.74
C LEU A 384 -23.19 -7.05 15.74
N SER A 385 -23.27 -6.36 14.61
CA SER A 385 -22.83 -4.96 14.46
C SER A 385 -23.58 -4.03 15.43
N GLU A 386 -24.94 -4.17 15.54
CA GLU A 386 -25.77 -3.40 16.48
C GLU A 386 -25.39 -3.69 17.95
N TRP A 387 -25.14 -4.96 18.27
CA TRP A 387 -24.73 -5.35 19.63
C TRP A 387 -23.34 -4.80 19.99
N VAL A 388 -22.36 -4.90 19.10
CA VAL A 388 -21.01 -4.32 19.27
C VAL A 388 -21.14 -2.80 19.45
N ALA A 389 -21.92 -2.13 18.60
CA ALA A 389 -22.18 -0.70 18.70
C ALA A 389 -22.72 -0.32 20.09
N SER A 390 -23.71 -1.05 20.62
CA SER A 390 -24.28 -0.80 21.95
C SER A 390 -23.28 -0.96 23.10
N LYS A 391 -22.29 -1.84 22.94
CA LYS A 391 -21.22 -2.03 23.94
C LYS A 391 -20.10 -1.00 23.83
N LEU A 392 -19.92 -0.40 22.66
CA LEU A 392 -18.93 0.63 22.40
C LEU A 392 -19.46 2.06 22.66
N THR A 393 -20.76 2.24 22.87
CA THR A 393 -21.37 3.55 23.19
C THR A 393 -20.69 4.31 24.34
N PRO A 394 -20.20 3.66 25.43
CA PRO A 394 -19.48 4.38 26.48
C PRO A 394 -18.18 5.07 26.02
N LEU A 395 -17.58 4.61 24.92
CA LEU A 395 -16.41 5.28 24.31
C LEU A 395 -16.77 6.65 23.72
N GLY A 396 -18.06 6.89 23.42
CA GLY A 396 -18.55 8.19 22.95
C GLY A 396 -18.37 9.35 23.95
N SER A 397 -18.06 9.06 25.20
CA SER A 397 -17.67 10.06 26.20
C SER A 397 -16.26 10.64 25.97
N LEU A 398 -15.42 9.95 25.19
CA LEU A 398 -14.07 10.42 24.85
C LEU A 398 -14.13 11.44 23.70
N PRO A 399 -13.21 12.42 23.69
CA PRO A 399 -13.12 13.34 22.55
C PRO A 399 -12.79 12.58 21.26
N LEU A 400 -13.45 12.95 20.17
CA LEU A 400 -13.37 12.24 18.88
C LEU A 400 -11.92 12.02 18.39
N TRP A 401 -11.07 13.06 18.52
CA TRP A 401 -9.66 12.94 18.11
C TRP A 401 -8.92 11.83 18.85
N LEU A 402 -9.28 11.57 20.11
CA LEU A 402 -8.66 10.52 20.91
C LEU A 402 -9.11 9.13 20.46
N ILE A 403 -10.39 8.97 20.10
CA ILE A 403 -10.92 7.71 19.54
C ILE A 403 -10.21 7.39 18.23
N ILE A 404 -10.03 8.38 17.36
CA ILE A 404 -9.31 8.21 16.09
C ILE A 404 -7.85 7.82 16.35
N LEU A 405 -7.16 8.53 17.24
CA LEU A 405 -5.76 8.25 17.58
C LEU A 405 -5.58 6.82 18.13
N ILE A 406 -6.43 6.41 19.07
CA ILE A 406 -6.38 5.05 19.64
C ILE A 406 -6.62 4.01 18.53
N SER A 407 -7.62 4.23 17.67
CA SER A 407 -7.90 3.34 16.54
C SER A 407 -6.70 3.22 15.60
N CYS A 408 -6.07 4.35 15.24
CA CYS A 408 -4.87 4.36 14.40
C CYS A 408 -3.70 3.61 15.05
N LEU A 409 -3.46 3.80 16.35
CA LEU A 409 -2.37 3.13 17.06
C LEU A 409 -2.59 1.62 17.16
N ILE A 410 -3.82 1.18 17.44
CA ILE A 410 -4.16 -0.25 17.49
C ILE A 410 -3.96 -0.87 16.10
N VAL A 411 -4.52 -0.24 15.06
CA VAL A 411 -4.41 -0.73 13.69
C VAL A 411 -2.95 -0.81 13.23
N THR A 412 -2.17 0.25 13.46
CA THR A 412 -0.73 0.26 13.15
C THR A 412 0.04 -0.82 13.90
N SER A 413 -0.30 -1.09 15.17
CA SER A 413 0.37 -2.14 15.93
C SER A 413 0.02 -3.54 15.43
N VAL A 414 -1.22 -3.78 15.04
CA VAL A 414 -1.67 -5.08 14.53
C VAL A 414 -1.12 -5.35 13.13
N THR A 415 -1.06 -4.34 12.25
CA THR A 415 -0.55 -4.52 10.88
C THR A 415 0.96 -4.82 10.82
N GLU A 416 1.71 -4.62 11.91
CA GLU A 416 3.12 -5.02 11.99
C GLU A 416 3.31 -6.54 12.10
N VAL A 417 2.31 -7.25 12.62
CA VAL A 417 2.36 -8.71 12.83
C VAL A 417 1.38 -9.47 11.94
N ALA A 418 0.39 -8.77 11.38
CA ALA A 418 -0.59 -9.34 10.46
C ALA A 418 -0.48 -8.64 9.09
N SER A 419 -0.89 -9.31 8.01
CA SER A 419 -0.88 -8.68 6.69
C SER A 419 -1.82 -7.47 6.61
N ASN A 420 -1.45 -6.43 5.85
CA ASN A 420 -2.24 -5.21 5.70
C ASN A 420 -3.69 -5.50 5.24
N PRO A 421 -3.93 -6.37 4.22
CA PRO A 421 -5.30 -6.71 3.81
C PRO A 421 -6.10 -7.42 4.89
N ALA A 422 -5.50 -8.33 5.65
CA ALA A 422 -6.16 -9.02 6.76
C ALA A 422 -6.55 -8.02 7.85
N THR A 423 -5.64 -7.14 8.22
CA THR A 423 -5.87 -6.11 9.24
C THR A 423 -7.07 -5.24 8.89
N ILE A 424 -7.12 -4.66 7.69
CA ILE A 424 -8.25 -3.80 7.30
C ILE A 424 -9.57 -4.57 7.28
N THR A 425 -9.55 -5.82 6.79
CA THR A 425 -10.74 -6.67 6.71
C THR A 425 -11.31 -7.01 8.08
N ILE A 426 -10.46 -7.14 9.11
CA ILE A 426 -10.88 -7.34 10.50
C ILE A 426 -11.43 -6.04 11.10
N PHE A 427 -10.74 -4.92 10.90
CA PHE A 427 -11.07 -3.68 11.59
C PHE A 427 -12.26 -2.93 10.98
N LEU A 428 -12.52 -3.03 9.67
CA LEU A 428 -13.67 -2.37 9.05
C LEU A 428 -15.01 -2.76 9.69
N PRO A 429 -15.34 -4.06 9.89
CA PRO A 429 -16.57 -4.45 10.56
C PRO A 429 -16.67 -4.04 12.03
N ILE A 430 -15.54 -3.71 12.67
CA ILE A 430 -15.49 -3.28 14.08
C ILE A 430 -15.62 -1.76 14.20
N LEU A 431 -14.86 -1.01 13.39
CA LEU A 431 -14.81 0.44 13.46
C LEU A 431 -16.04 1.12 12.83
N SER A 432 -16.68 0.49 11.84
CA SER A 432 -17.89 1.02 11.22
C SER A 432 -19.05 1.13 12.23
N PRO A 433 -19.46 0.06 12.95
CA PRO A 433 -20.48 0.15 13.97
C PRO A 433 -20.08 1.07 15.16
N LEU A 434 -18.79 1.19 15.46
CA LEU A 434 -18.32 2.15 16.48
C LEU A 434 -18.66 3.59 16.07
N ALA A 435 -18.35 3.99 14.84
CA ALA A 435 -18.66 5.32 14.35
C ALA A 435 -20.18 5.59 14.31
N GLU A 436 -20.95 4.61 13.87
CA GLU A 436 -22.42 4.65 13.84
C GLU A 436 -23.01 4.78 15.25
N ALA A 437 -22.47 4.06 16.25
CA ALA A 437 -22.93 4.10 17.63
C ALA A 437 -22.72 5.45 18.33
N ILE A 438 -21.64 6.15 17.98
CA ILE A 438 -21.34 7.49 18.52
C ILE A 438 -21.91 8.62 17.66
N HIS A 439 -22.74 8.30 16.65
CA HIS A 439 -23.34 9.25 15.71
C HIS A 439 -22.33 10.18 15.02
N VAL A 440 -21.17 9.65 14.68
CA VAL A 440 -20.12 10.35 13.92
C VAL A 440 -20.07 9.80 12.50
N ASN A 441 -19.76 10.66 11.54
CA ASN A 441 -19.56 10.21 10.15
C ASN A 441 -18.54 9.05 10.12
N PRO A 442 -18.90 7.85 9.61
CA PRO A 442 -18.00 6.69 9.63
C PRO A 442 -16.65 6.95 8.96
N LEU A 443 -16.60 7.81 7.95
CA LEU A 443 -15.37 8.16 7.25
C LEU A 443 -14.34 8.84 8.16
N PHE A 444 -14.80 9.51 9.22
CA PHE A 444 -13.91 10.17 10.18
C PHE A 444 -12.95 9.21 10.89
N ILE A 445 -13.40 7.99 11.14
CA ILE A 445 -12.60 6.94 11.79
C ILE A 445 -11.98 6.01 10.74
N LEU A 446 -12.71 5.68 9.68
CA LEU A 446 -12.30 4.65 8.74
C LEU A 446 -11.22 5.11 7.76
N ILE A 447 -11.22 6.39 7.32
CA ILE A 447 -10.15 6.90 6.45
C ILE A 447 -8.79 6.83 7.14
N PRO A 448 -8.58 7.43 8.35
CA PRO A 448 -7.30 7.34 9.02
C PRO A 448 -6.92 5.92 9.40
N ALA A 449 -7.87 5.08 9.83
CA ALA A 449 -7.59 3.67 10.10
C ALA A 449 -7.11 2.93 8.85
N THR A 450 -7.74 3.14 7.69
CA THR A 450 -7.33 2.54 6.42
C THR A 450 -5.92 2.94 6.01
N LEU A 451 -5.57 4.21 6.13
CA LEU A 451 -4.22 4.68 5.84
C LEU A 451 -3.20 4.06 6.79
N CYS A 452 -3.54 3.96 8.07
CA CYS A 452 -2.69 3.37 9.11
C CYS A 452 -2.48 1.86 8.95
N THR A 453 -3.40 1.11 8.30
CA THR A 453 -3.16 -0.31 7.99
C THR A 453 -1.98 -0.55 7.07
N SER A 454 -1.58 0.45 6.31
CA SER A 454 -0.41 0.33 5.42
C SER A 454 0.91 0.68 6.13
N PHE A 455 0.89 1.12 7.39
CA PHE A 455 2.08 1.50 8.15
C PHE A 455 2.71 0.28 8.84
N ALA A 456 3.21 -0.65 8.03
CA ALA A 456 3.91 -1.85 8.45
C ALA A 456 5.39 -1.72 8.10
N PHE A 457 6.14 -0.92 8.89
CA PHE A 457 7.51 -0.52 8.58
C PHE A 457 8.58 -1.17 9.47
N LEU A 458 8.21 -1.84 10.59
CA LEU A 458 9.16 -2.35 11.56
C LEU A 458 9.78 -3.68 11.14
N LEU A 459 8.96 -4.60 10.62
CA LEU A 459 9.37 -5.99 10.42
C LEU A 459 9.44 -6.36 8.93
N PRO A 460 10.40 -7.22 8.54
CA PRO A 460 10.47 -7.70 7.17
C PRO A 460 9.23 -8.51 6.76
N VAL A 461 8.61 -9.22 7.69
CA VAL A 461 7.44 -10.08 7.43
C VAL A 461 6.16 -9.28 7.26
N ALA A 462 6.06 -8.09 7.86
CA ALA A 462 4.86 -7.28 7.91
C ALA A 462 4.38 -6.81 6.52
N ASN A 463 5.31 -6.60 5.58
CA ASN A 463 5.01 -6.13 4.23
C ASN A 463 5.93 -6.81 3.20
N PRO A 464 5.41 -7.36 2.09
CA PRO A 464 6.23 -7.99 1.06
C PRO A 464 7.33 -7.09 0.48
N ALA A 465 7.13 -5.78 0.39
CA ALA A 465 8.17 -4.83 -0.02
C ALA A 465 9.35 -4.83 0.96
N ASN A 466 9.10 -4.92 2.26
CA ASN A 466 10.13 -5.04 3.29
C ASN A 466 10.88 -6.36 3.17
N ALA A 467 10.17 -7.46 2.93
CA ALA A 467 10.76 -8.79 2.76
C ALA A 467 11.73 -8.85 1.56
N ILE A 468 11.35 -8.26 0.42
CA ILE A 468 12.21 -8.16 -0.76
C ILE A 468 13.50 -7.43 -0.42
N VAL A 469 13.39 -6.25 0.16
CA VAL A 469 14.55 -5.43 0.50
C VAL A 469 15.45 -6.13 1.53
N PHE A 470 14.85 -6.83 2.50
CA PHE A 470 15.58 -7.62 3.49
C PHE A 470 16.32 -8.82 2.89
N SER A 471 15.76 -9.47 1.84
CA SER A 471 16.34 -10.64 1.18
C SER A 471 17.70 -10.38 0.51
N TYR A 472 18.02 -9.11 0.24
CA TYR A 472 19.35 -8.72 -0.26
C TYR A 472 20.47 -8.85 0.79
N GLY A 473 20.15 -9.12 2.06
CA GLY A 473 21.12 -9.47 3.11
C GLY A 473 21.93 -8.30 3.68
N HIS A 474 21.62 -7.06 3.32
CA HIS A 474 22.34 -5.87 3.80
C HIS A 474 21.75 -5.28 5.09
N LEU A 475 20.50 -5.63 5.41
CA LEU A 475 19.77 -5.11 6.57
C LEU A 475 19.72 -6.12 7.71
N THR A 476 19.76 -5.63 8.93
CA THR A 476 19.39 -6.40 10.12
C THR A 476 17.96 -6.04 10.55
N ILE A 477 17.27 -6.95 11.24
CA ILE A 477 15.94 -6.69 11.78
C ILE A 477 15.95 -5.44 12.66
N MET A 478 17.00 -5.26 13.47
CA MET A 478 17.11 -4.11 14.36
C MET A 478 17.28 -2.78 13.60
N ASP A 479 17.91 -2.79 12.43
CA ASP A 479 18.01 -1.61 11.56
C ASP A 479 16.61 -1.19 11.07
N MET A 480 15.78 -2.16 10.66
CA MET A 480 14.40 -1.92 10.23
C MET A 480 13.53 -1.42 11.39
N VAL A 481 13.61 -2.06 12.56
CA VAL A 481 12.83 -1.64 13.73
C VAL A 481 13.15 -0.20 14.14
N LYS A 482 14.44 0.16 14.21
CA LYS A 482 14.84 1.53 14.56
C LYS A 482 14.39 2.58 13.55
N ALA A 483 14.51 2.28 12.27
CA ALA A 483 14.09 3.19 11.22
C ALA A 483 12.58 3.25 11.09
N GLY A 484 11.91 2.10 11.08
CA GLY A 484 10.47 1.96 10.89
C GLY A 484 9.64 2.57 12.01
N LEU A 485 10.09 2.44 13.28
CA LEU A 485 9.38 3.05 14.41
C LEU A 485 9.22 4.56 14.25
N GLY A 486 10.28 5.25 13.82
CA GLY A 486 10.19 6.69 13.56
C GLY A 486 9.22 7.02 12.43
N ILE A 487 9.18 6.21 11.38
CA ILE A 487 8.27 6.42 10.24
C ILE A 487 6.82 6.11 10.61
N ASN A 488 6.55 5.09 11.44
CA ASN A 488 5.21 4.83 11.96
C ASN A 488 4.68 6.02 12.78
N ILE A 489 5.50 6.56 13.66
CA ILE A 489 5.13 7.75 14.44
C ILE A 489 4.85 8.95 13.51
N ILE A 490 5.72 9.20 12.54
CA ILE A 490 5.54 10.25 11.53
C ILE A 490 4.24 10.02 10.76
N GLY A 491 4.00 8.79 10.29
CA GLY A 491 2.82 8.44 9.52
C GLY A 491 1.52 8.69 10.28
N VAL A 492 1.41 8.18 11.51
CA VAL A 492 0.23 8.41 12.36
C VAL A 492 0.03 9.90 12.64
N ALA A 493 1.11 10.63 12.96
CA ALA A 493 1.01 12.07 13.23
C ALA A 493 0.53 12.87 12.00
N VAL A 494 1.03 12.54 10.79
CA VAL A 494 0.61 13.21 9.55
C VAL A 494 -0.82 12.85 9.19
N VAL A 495 -1.25 11.60 9.38
CA VAL A 495 -2.65 11.20 9.16
C VAL A 495 -3.57 11.92 10.12
N MET A 496 -3.20 12.02 11.41
CA MET A 496 -3.97 12.78 12.41
C MET A 496 -4.05 14.27 12.05
N LEU A 497 -2.96 14.86 11.58
CA LEU A 497 -2.97 16.23 11.08
C LEU A 497 -3.90 16.38 9.86
N GLY A 498 -3.85 15.44 8.92
CA GLY A 498 -4.68 15.44 7.72
C GLY A 498 -6.16 15.37 8.04
N ILE A 499 -6.58 14.44 8.93
CA ILE A 499 -7.99 14.29 9.30
C ILE A 499 -8.52 15.50 10.06
N MET A 500 -7.69 16.22 10.80
CA MET A 500 -8.11 17.40 11.54
C MET A 500 -8.11 18.69 10.70
N THR A 501 -7.52 18.69 9.51
CA THR A 501 -7.35 19.88 8.67
C THR A 501 -8.10 19.79 7.35
N TRP A 502 -7.51 19.21 6.30
CA TRP A 502 -8.04 19.27 4.92
C TRP A 502 -9.00 18.15 4.56
N ILE A 503 -9.00 17.01 5.27
CA ILE A 503 -9.88 15.89 4.96
C ILE A 503 -11.33 16.22 5.36
N VAL A 504 -11.51 16.90 6.48
CA VAL A 504 -12.82 17.33 6.98
C VAL A 504 -13.62 18.14 5.94
N PRO A 505 -13.10 19.22 5.35
CA PRO A 505 -13.87 19.97 4.35
C PRO A 505 -14.05 19.24 3.01
N ILE A 506 -13.17 18.30 2.64
CA ILE A 506 -13.31 17.55 1.40
C ILE A 506 -14.53 16.61 1.44
N PHE A 507 -14.80 15.99 2.60
CA PHE A 507 -15.84 14.97 2.75
C PHE A 507 -16.99 15.41 3.65
N ASP A 508 -17.04 16.66 4.09
CA ASP A 508 -18.04 17.19 5.03
C ASP A 508 -18.24 16.26 6.25
N LEU A 509 -17.14 15.92 6.91
CA LEU A 509 -17.10 14.87 7.93
C LEU A 509 -17.87 15.24 9.22
N TYR A 510 -18.22 16.50 9.43
CA TYR A 510 -19.01 16.92 10.59
C TYR A 510 -20.49 16.59 10.45
N THR A 511 -20.99 16.35 9.23
CA THR A 511 -22.37 15.95 9.00
C THR A 511 -22.51 14.44 8.97
N TYR A 512 -23.54 13.91 9.65
CA TYR A 512 -23.84 12.48 9.56
C TYR A 512 -24.48 12.17 8.20
N PRO A 513 -23.90 11.27 7.39
CA PRO A 513 -24.33 11.09 6.03
C PRO A 513 -25.60 10.26 5.93
N SER A 514 -26.47 10.57 4.96
CA SER A 514 -27.73 9.85 4.71
C SER A 514 -27.56 8.41 4.22
N TRP A 515 -26.36 8.04 3.73
CA TRP A 515 -26.05 6.68 3.29
C TRP A 515 -25.64 5.76 4.44
N ALA A 516 -25.28 6.31 5.61
CA ALA A 516 -24.94 5.52 6.79
C ALA A 516 -26.18 5.05 7.53
N PRO A 517 -26.20 3.83 8.09
CA PRO A 517 -27.33 3.31 8.86
C PRO A 517 -27.62 4.20 10.07
N ASN A 518 -28.86 4.66 10.22
CA ASN A 518 -29.30 5.31 11.45
C ASN A 518 -29.62 4.24 12.49
N ILE A 519 -28.72 4.01 13.42
CA ILE A 519 -29.00 3.21 14.61
C ILE A 519 -29.78 4.14 15.57
N PRO A 520 -31.06 3.86 15.89
CA PRO A 520 -31.78 4.69 16.83
C PRO A 520 -31.06 4.68 18.17
N SER A 521 -30.66 5.87 18.62
CA SER A 521 -30.07 6.05 19.95
C SER A 521 -31.06 5.52 20.97
N THR A 522 -30.72 4.46 21.69
CA THR A 522 -31.47 3.99 22.87
C THR A 522 -31.24 4.97 24.03
N ASN A 523 -31.64 6.23 23.84
CA ASN A 523 -31.77 7.18 24.92
C ASN A 523 -33.19 7.05 25.50
N GLY A 524 -33.29 6.33 26.58
CA GLY A 524 -34.30 6.55 27.60
C GLY A 524 -35.70 6.03 27.28
N THR A 525 -35.95 4.79 27.58
CA THR A 525 -37.09 4.46 28.44
C THR A 525 -36.71 3.29 29.30
N GLY A 526 -36.71 3.52 30.58
CA GLY A 526 -36.40 2.54 31.60
C GLY A 526 -37.36 1.34 31.58
N LEU A 527 -36.77 0.21 31.83
CA LEU A 527 -37.25 -0.80 32.77
C LEU A 527 -36.17 -1.84 32.91
#